data_1105979b0834e4c23d53043f7c2bb6ea
#
_entry.id   1105979b0834e4c23d53043f7c2bb6ea
#
_cell.length_a   1.000
_cell.length_b   1.000
_cell.length_c   1.000
_cell.angle_alpha   90.00
_cell.angle_beta   90.00
_cell.angle_gamma   90.00
#
_symmetry.space_group_name_H-M   'P 1'
#
loop_
_entity.id
_entity.type
_entity.pdbx_description
1 polymer ?
#
loop_
_entity_poly.entity_id
_entity_poly.type
_entity_poly.pdbx_seq_one_letter_code
_entity_poly.pdbx_strand_id
1 'polypeptide(L)'
;MEQRKKMMYEMDTLLRTVFKQIRYEINSLLENELSRNEFLILNLLNEQGAKKVTEFASILGVSASHITAVTDTLVEKGWITRIRSKEDRRIIKIHLTDKGKEITEHFEKKKTEYFMERFESFDDEELKTMIKLFKKLDKSQKDEA
;
A
#
# COMPACT_ATOMS: atom_id res chain seq x y z
N MET A 1 -24.14 -15.87 -23.04
CA MET A 1 -23.55 -14.52 -23.29
C MET A 1 -24.21 -13.44 -22.47
N GLU A 2 -25.52 -13.36 -22.46
CA GLU A 2 -26.23 -12.37 -21.65
C GLU A 2 -26.03 -12.58 -20.14
N GLN A 3 -26.07 -13.84 -19.70
CA GLN A 3 -25.83 -14.17 -18.29
C GLN A 3 -24.45 -13.76 -17.84
N ARG A 4 -23.42 -13.96 -18.70
CA ARG A 4 -22.07 -13.54 -18.38
C ARG A 4 -21.95 -12.03 -18.26
N LYS A 5 -22.63 -11.27 -19.14
CA LYS A 5 -22.66 -9.82 -19.08
C LYS A 5 -23.32 -9.31 -17.79
N LYS A 6 -24.41 -9.98 -17.37
CA LYS A 6 -25.06 -9.64 -16.10
C LYS A 6 -24.13 -9.86 -14.91
N MET A 7 -23.39 -10.99 -14.93
CA MET A 7 -22.40 -11.25 -13.89
C MET A 7 -21.28 -10.21 -13.88
N MET A 8 -20.83 -9.77 -15.04
CA MET A 8 -19.80 -8.73 -15.13
C MET A 8 -20.31 -7.40 -14.57
N TYR A 9 -21.55 -7.05 -14.85
CA TYR A 9 -22.17 -5.85 -14.31
C TYR A 9 -22.26 -5.91 -12.79
N GLU A 10 -22.72 -7.03 -12.25
CA GLU A 10 -22.82 -7.26 -10.81
C GLU A 10 -21.43 -7.22 -10.16
N MET A 11 -20.45 -7.88 -10.77
CA MET A 11 -19.08 -7.89 -10.30
C MET A 11 -18.50 -6.47 -10.24
N ASP A 12 -18.70 -5.69 -11.31
CA ASP A 12 -18.22 -4.32 -11.37
C ASP A 12 -18.82 -3.46 -10.23
N THR A 13 -20.12 -3.60 -10.01
CA THR A 13 -20.80 -2.87 -8.94
C THR A 13 -20.26 -3.26 -7.56
N LEU A 14 -20.11 -4.55 -7.31
CA LEU A 14 -19.60 -5.07 -6.04
C LEU A 14 -18.15 -4.67 -5.79
N LEU A 15 -17.30 -4.75 -6.82
CA LEU A 15 -15.91 -4.35 -6.71
C LEU A 15 -15.80 -2.89 -6.29
N ARG A 16 -16.54 -2.00 -6.95
CA ARG A 16 -16.51 -0.57 -6.62
C ARG A 16 -17.02 -0.32 -5.20
N THR A 17 -18.11 -0.97 -4.83
CA THR A 17 -18.72 -0.79 -3.52
C THR A 17 -17.82 -1.29 -2.40
N VAL A 18 -17.32 -2.52 -2.52
CA VAL A 18 -16.49 -3.16 -1.50
C VAL A 18 -15.15 -2.44 -1.35
N PHE A 19 -14.48 -2.13 -2.46
CA PHE A 19 -13.19 -1.44 -2.41
C PHE A 19 -13.32 -0.03 -1.82
N LYS A 20 -14.41 0.67 -2.10
CA LYS A 20 -14.67 1.98 -1.50
C LYS A 20 -14.82 1.86 0.02
N GLN A 21 -15.56 0.86 0.48
CA GLN A 21 -15.75 0.60 1.92
C GLN A 21 -14.43 0.28 2.60
N ILE A 22 -13.66 -0.64 2.03
CA ILE A 22 -12.39 -1.05 2.61
C ILE A 22 -11.42 0.13 2.66
N ARG A 23 -11.35 0.92 1.59
CA ARG A 23 -10.47 2.10 1.55
C ARG A 23 -10.85 3.11 2.63
N TYR A 24 -12.14 3.38 2.79
CA TYR A 24 -12.62 4.29 3.83
C TYR A 24 -12.28 3.78 5.22
N GLU A 25 -12.53 2.50 5.47
CA GLU A 25 -12.28 1.88 6.77
C GLU A 25 -10.80 1.84 7.12
N ILE A 26 -9.94 1.51 6.15
CA ILE A 26 -8.47 1.54 6.34
C ILE A 26 -7.98 2.95 6.60
N ASN A 27 -8.46 3.95 5.84
CA ASN A 27 -8.07 5.33 6.06
C ASN A 27 -8.46 5.80 7.46
N SER A 28 -9.59 5.33 7.98
CA SER A 28 -10.02 5.66 9.34
C SER A 28 -9.07 5.11 10.40
N LEU A 29 -8.36 4.01 10.11
CA LEU A 29 -7.37 3.44 11.02
C LEU A 29 -6.15 4.35 11.20
N LEU A 30 -5.88 5.21 10.23
CA LEU A 30 -4.72 6.11 10.27
C LEU A 30 -4.94 7.30 11.21
N GLU A 31 -6.16 7.48 11.74
CA GLU A 31 -6.51 8.45 12.79
C GLU A 31 -6.09 9.90 12.49
N ASN A 32 -6.03 10.26 11.21
CA ASN A 32 -5.57 11.57 10.73
C ASN A 32 -4.09 11.86 11.01
N GLU A 33 -3.33 10.89 11.51
CA GLU A 33 -1.88 11.03 11.74
C GLU A 33 -1.08 10.85 10.46
N LEU A 34 -1.61 10.02 9.54
CA LEU A 34 -0.96 9.67 8.29
C LEU A 34 -1.94 9.77 7.14
N SER A 35 -1.48 10.27 6.00
CA SER A 35 -2.21 10.09 4.76
C SER A 35 -1.95 8.68 4.22
N ARG A 36 -2.78 8.25 3.27
CA ARG A 36 -2.59 6.95 2.62
C ARG A 36 -1.22 6.85 1.93
N ASN A 37 -0.81 7.89 1.22
CA ASN A 37 0.47 7.89 0.53
C ASN A 37 1.65 7.89 1.49
N GLU A 38 1.54 8.59 2.61
CA GLU A 38 2.56 8.54 3.66
C GLU A 38 2.72 7.12 4.19
N PHE A 39 1.61 6.45 4.48
CA PHE A 39 1.65 5.07 4.97
C PHE A 39 2.24 4.12 3.93
N LEU A 40 1.86 4.26 2.65
CA LEU A 40 2.39 3.42 1.59
C LEU A 40 3.92 3.56 1.47
N ILE A 41 4.43 4.78 1.58
CA ILE A 41 5.87 5.03 1.53
C ILE A 41 6.57 4.38 2.72
N LEU A 42 6.05 4.59 3.93
CA LEU A 42 6.62 3.99 5.14
C LEU A 42 6.62 2.47 5.07
N ASN A 43 5.54 1.89 4.59
CA ASN A 43 5.41 0.45 4.49
C ASN A 43 6.38 -0.14 3.46
N LEU A 44 6.55 0.52 2.31
CA LEU A 44 7.53 0.10 1.31
C LEU A 44 8.95 0.14 1.86
N LEU A 45 9.28 1.20 2.61
CA LEU A 45 10.59 1.31 3.25
C LEU A 45 10.83 0.19 4.25
N ASN A 46 9.80 -0.15 5.02
CA ASN A 46 9.89 -1.20 6.03
C ASN A 46 10.06 -2.59 5.40
N GLU A 47 9.38 -2.83 4.28
CA GLU A 47 9.43 -4.13 3.59
C GLU A 47 10.64 -4.30 2.68
N GLN A 48 11.03 -3.26 1.96
CA GLN A 48 11.99 -3.35 0.87
C GLN A 48 13.27 -2.55 1.10
N GLY A 49 13.35 -1.78 2.18
CA GLY A 49 14.52 -0.96 2.48
C GLY A 49 14.56 0.36 1.74
N ALA A 50 15.71 1.04 1.82
CA ALA A 50 15.90 2.38 1.29
C ALA A 50 15.65 2.47 -0.22
N LYS A 51 15.05 3.58 -0.64
CA LYS A 51 14.68 3.82 -2.04
C LYS A 51 14.87 5.27 -2.43
N LYS A 52 14.99 5.49 -3.73
CA LYS A 52 15.01 6.83 -4.33
C LYS A 52 13.59 7.34 -4.50
N VAL A 53 13.44 8.67 -4.57
CA VAL A 53 12.15 9.32 -4.87
C VAL A 53 11.53 8.77 -6.17
N THR A 54 12.35 8.60 -7.20
CA THR A 54 11.88 8.10 -8.50
C THR A 54 11.32 6.68 -8.43
N GLU A 55 11.87 5.85 -7.54
CA GLU A 55 11.36 4.50 -7.35
C GLU A 55 9.97 4.52 -6.73
N PHE A 56 9.74 5.38 -5.73
CA PHE A 56 8.41 5.55 -5.14
C PHE A 56 7.40 6.09 -6.16
N ALA A 57 7.81 7.07 -6.96
CA ALA A 57 6.94 7.65 -7.98
C ALA A 57 6.47 6.59 -8.97
N SER A 58 7.38 5.72 -9.40
CA SER A 58 7.06 4.62 -10.30
C SER A 58 6.12 3.60 -9.67
N ILE A 59 6.43 3.17 -8.44
CA ILE A 59 5.62 2.14 -7.75
C ILE A 59 4.20 2.65 -7.46
N LEU A 60 4.08 3.90 -7.00
CA LEU A 60 2.79 4.46 -6.61
C LEU A 60 2.02 5.09 -7.76
N GLY A 61 2.65 5.23 -8.94
CA GLY A 61 2.00 5.82 -10.10
C GLY A 61 1.70 7.31 -9.94
N VAL A 62 2.56 8.05 -9.26
CA VAL A 62 2.42 9.49 -9.02
C VAL A 62 3.69 10.22 -9.47
N SER A 63 3.63 11.56 -9.49
CA SER A 63 4.80 12.36 -9.90
C SER A 63 5.90 12.36 -8.84
N ALA A 64 7.14 12.59 -9.27
CA ALA A 64 8.27 12.74 -8.36
C ALA A 64 8.06 13.95 -7.44
N SER A 65 7.45 15.03 -7.95
CA SER A 65 7.12 16.22 -7.15
C SER A 65 6.18 15.88 -6.00
N HIS A 66 5.18 15.03 -6.27
CA HIS A 66 4.25 14.58 -5.24
C HIS A 66 4.97 13.78 -4.16
N ILE A 67 5.85 12.86 -4.57
CA ILE A 67 6.64 12.07 -3.61
C ILE A 67 7.54 12.98 -2.77
N THR A 68 8.18 13.97 -3.39
CA THR A 68 9.02 14.93 -2.66
C THR A 68 8.22 15.66 -1.59
N ALA A 69 7.01 16.12 -1.92
CA ALA A 69 6.14 16.81 -0.96
C ALA A 69 5.74 15.90 0.21
N VAL A 70 5.36 14.66 -0.10
CA VAL A 70 4.96 13.69 0.93
C VAL A 70 6.16 13.35 1.83
N THR A 71 7.34 13.13 1.24
CA THR A 71 8.54 12.79 2.02
C THR A 71 9.03 13.97 2.85
N ASP A 72 8.85 15.22 2.39
CA ASP A 72 9.16 16.41 3.20
C ASP A 72 8.40 16.37 4.52
N THR A 73 7.10 16.05 4.47
CA THR A 73 6.27 15.93 5.66
C THR A 73 6.78 14.80 6.59
N LEU A 74 7.16 13.68 6.02
CA LEU A 74 7.66 12.54 6.80
C LEU A 74 9.01 12.84 7.45
N VAL A 75 9.87 13.61 6.79
CA VAL A 75 11.14 14.06 7.36
C VAL A 75 10.87 14.97 8.57
N GLU A 76 9.92 15.90 8.46
CA GLU A 76 9.54 16.78 9.55
C GLU A 76 9.05 16.00 10.78
N LYS A 77 8.30 14.94 10.55
CA LYS A 77 7.81 14.05 11.61
C LYS A 77 8.92 13.19 12.23
N GLY A 78 10.08 13.13 11.60
CA GLY A 78 11.19 12.32 12.08
C GLY A 78 11.06 10.84 11.79
N TRP A 79 10.21 10.47 10.85
CA TRP A 79 9.95 9.07 10.52
C TRP A 79 10.80 8.55 9.37
N ILE A 80 11.34 9.43 8.57
CA ILE A 80 12.29 9.10 7.51
C ILE A 80 13.44 10.09 7.51
N THR A 81 14.54 9.72 6.84
CA THR A 81 15.67 10.61 6.62
C THR A 81 16.17 10.42 5.19
N ARG A 82 16.81 11.46 4.66
CA ARG A 82 17.43 11.44 3.34
C ARG A 82 18.92 11.31 3.51
N ILE A 83 19.49 10.29 2.87
CA ILE A 83 20.94 10.05 2.92
C ILE A 83 21.50 10.08 1.51
N ARG A 84 22.46 10.96 1.29
CA ARG A 84 23.18 11.05 0.02
C ARG A 84 24.21 9.94 -0.05
N SER A 85 24.29 9.25 -1.19
CA SER A 85 25.26 8.18 -1.40
C SER A 85 26.68 8.73 -1.34
N LYS A 86 27.57 8.01 -0.65
CA LYS A 86 28.99 8.34 -0.59
C LYS A 86 29.68 8.03 -1.92
N GLU A 87 29.19 7.04 -2.64
CA GLU A 87 29.74 6.59 -3.91
C GLU A 87 29.36 7.49 -5.07
N ASP A 88 28.12 8.00 -5.09
CA ASP A 88 27.64 8.93 -6.09
C ASP A 88 26.73 9.96 -5.43
N ARG A 89 27.24 11.18 -5.28
CA ARG A 89 26.54 12.27 -4.58
C ARG A 89 25.26 12.74 -5.29
N ARG A 90 25.02 12.32 -6.51
CA ARG A 90 23.78 12.61 -7.24
C ARG A 90 22.63 11.73 -6.75
N ILE A 91 22.96 10.66 -6.04
CA ILE A 91 21.95 9.70 -5.56
C ILE A 91 21.61 10.00 -4.10
N ILE A 92 20.32 10.26 -3.84
CA ILE A 92 19.76 10.43 -2.51
C ILE A 92 18.75 9.32 -2.31
N LYS A 93 18.91 8.56 -1.23
CA LYS A 93 17.94 7.52 -0.85
C LYS A 93 17.21 7.92 0.42
N ILE A 94 15.97 7.52 0.48
CA ILE A 94 15.12 7.72 1.64
C ILE A 94 15.22 6.49 2.51
N HIS A 95 15.49 6.70 3.80
CA HIS A 95 15.66 5.64 4.80
C HIS A 95 14.62 5.79 5.90
N LEU A 96 14.13 4.67 6.39
CA LEU A 96 13.23 4.65 7.52
C LEU A 96 14.05 4.84 8.81
N THR A 97 13.58 5.71 9.70
CA THR A 97 14.18 5.88 11.04
C THR A 97 13.61 4.82 11.98
N ASP A 98 14.23 4.64 13.15
CA ASP A 98 13.69 3.73 14.18
C ASP A 98 12.29 4.16 14.60
N LYS A 99 12.05 5.45 14.74
CA LYS A 99 10.73 6.00 15.05
C LYS A 99 9.73 5.73 13.91
N GLY A 100 10.19 5.86 12.67
CA GLY A 100 9.37 5.54 11.50
C GLY A 100 9.00 4.07 11.45
N LYS A 101 9.93 3.19 11.78
CA LYS A 101 9.66 1.76 11.84
C LYS A 101 8.60 1.43 12.90
N GLU A 102 8.73 2.03 14.07
CA GLU A 102 7.79 1.84 15.17
C GLU A 102 6.36 2.25 14.77
N ILE A 103 6.21 3.44 14.17
CA ILE A 103 4.89 3.93 13.75
C ILE A 103 4.32 3.08 12.59
N THR A 104 5.17 2.64 11.67
CA THR A 104 4.75 1.79 10.55
C THR A 104 4.21 0.45 11.06
N GLU A 105 4.92 -0.19 11.97
CA GLU A 105 4.51 -1.46 12.56
C GLU A 105 3.23 -1.33 13.36
N HIS A 106 3.04 -0.21 14.05
CA HIS A 106 1.81 0.08 14.77
C HIS A 106 0.59 0.09 13.85
N PHE A 107 0.67 0.80 12.73
CA PHE A 107 -0.43 0.86 11.77
C PHE A 107 -0.60 -0.42 10.96
N GLU A 108 0.49 -1.14 10.68
CA GLU A 108 0.42 -2.45 10.04
C GLU A 108 -0.32 -3.46 10.92
N LYS A 109 -0.08 -3.41 12.21
CA LYS A 109 -0.80 -4.27 13.17
C LYS A 109 -2.30 -3.96 13.16
N LYS A 110 -2.66 -2.68 13.20
CA LYS A 110 -4.06 -2.26 13.12
C LYS A 110 -4.72 -2.73 11.83
N LYS A 111 -4.01 -2.64 10.72
CA LYS A 111 -4.50 -3.07 9.41
C LYS A 111 -4.73 -4.58 9.38
N THR A 112 -3.80 -5.36 9.94
CA THR A 112 -3.95 -6.81 10.03
C THR A 112 -5.17 -7.18 10.87
N GLU A 113 -5.34 -6.55 12.02
CA GLU A 113 -6.51 -6.75 12.88
C GLU A 113 -7.80 -6.41 12.14
N TYR A 114 -7.81 -5.33 11.37
CA TYR A 114 -8.94 -4.94 10.54
C TYR A 114 -9.31 -6.04 9.54
N PHE A 115 -8.33 -6.58 8.80
CA PHE A 115 -8.58 -7.64 7.84
C PHE A 115 -9.09 -8.92 8.53
N MET A 116 -8.55 -9.26 9.69
CA MET A 116 -9.03 -10.41 10.45
C MET A 116 -10.51 -10.27 10.80
N GLU A 117 -10.93 -9.10 11.24
CA GLU A 117 -12.35 -8.84 11.57
C GLU A 117 -13.22 -8.76 10.32
N ARG A 118 -12.75 -8.08 9.29
CA ARG A 118 -13.51 -7.86 8.04
C ARG A 118 -13.86 -9.18 7.35
N PHE A 119 -12.97 -10.15 7.43
CA PHE A 119 -13.11 -11.45 6.80
C PHE A 119 -13.42 -12.57 7.78
N GLU A 120 -13.89 -12.21 8.97
CA GLU A 120 -14.20 -13.18 10.05
C GLU A 120 -15.18 -14.26 9.63
N SER A 121 -16.17 -13.91 8.81
CA SER A 121 -17.19 -14.87 8.35
C SER A 121 -16.72 -15.82 7.25
N PHE A 122 -15.49 -15.61 6.73
CA PHE A 122 -14.91 -16.45 5.68
C PHE A 122 -14.11 -17.58 6.31
N ASP A 123 -14.30 -18.80 5.81
CA ASP A 123 -13.43 -19.91 6.21
C ASP A 123 -12.14 -19.90 5.39
N ASP A 124 -11.19 -20.74 5.77
CA ASP A 124 -9.87 -20.78 5.13
C ASP A 124 -9.95 -21.15 3.65
N GLU A 125 -10.87 -22.03 3.28
CA GLU A 125 -11.03 -22.43 1.87
C GLU A 125 -11.57 -21.27 1.03
N GLU A 126 -12.49 -20.50 1.57
CA GLU A 126 -13.00 -19.31 0.89
C GLU A 126 -11.90 -18.26 0.71
N LEU A 127 -11.07 -18.07 1.73
CA LEU A 127 -9.95 -17.14 1.64
C LEU A 127 -8.92 -17.59 0.60
N LYS A 128 -8.59 -18.89 0.57
CA LYS A 128 -7.68 -19.46 -0.42
C LYS A 128 -8.22 -19.27 -1.84
N THR A 129 -9.51 -19.50 -2.02
CA THR A 129 -10.19 -19.32 -3.30
C THR A 129 -10.12 -17.86 -3.75
N MET A 130 -10.41 -16.95 -2.86
CA MET A 130 -10.35 -15.51 -3.16
C MET A 130 -8.95 -15.08 -3.56
N ILE A 131 -7.93 -15.51 -2.81
CA ILE A 131 -6.54 -15.24 -3.12
C ILE A 131 -6.17 -15.77 -4.50
N LYS A 132 -6.57 -17.01 -4.80
CA LYS A 132 -6.31 -17.62 -6.10
C LYS A 132 -6.94 -16.81 -7.23
N LEU A 133 -8.18 -16.35 -7.05
CA LEU A 133 -8.89 -15.58 -8.06
C LEU A 133 -8.27 -14.20 -8.26
N PHE A 134 -7.86 -13.54 -7.20
CA PHE A 134 -7.14 -12.26 -7.30
C PHE A 134 -5.80 -12.42 -8.01
N LYS A 135 -5.06 -13.50 -7.72
CA LYS A 135 -3.80 -13.78 -8.43
C LYS A 135 -4.04 -13.99 -9.93
N LYS A 136 -5.14 -14.64 -10.28
CA LYS A 136 -5.51 -14.82 -11.67
C LYS A 136 -5.84 -13.50 -12.36
N LEU A 137 -6.44 -12.57 -11.64
CA LEU A 137 -6.79 -11.23 -12.12
C LEU A 137 -5.58 -10.32 -12.23
N ASP A 138 -4.57 -10.51 -11.38
CA ASP A 138 -3.38 -9.68 -11.30
C ASP A 138 -2.50 -9.83 -12.53
N LYS A 139 -2.38 -8.76 -13.31
CA LYS A 139 -1.59 -8.74 -14.54
C LYS A 139 -0.09 -8.68 -14.31
N SER A 140 0.33 -8.19 -13.14
CA SER A 140 1.76 -8.08 -12.81
C SER A 140 2.43 -9.44 -12.64
N GLN A 141 1.65 -10.52 -12.46
CA GLN A 141 2.16 -11.88 -12.27
C GLN A 141 2.08 -12.76 -13.53
N LYS A 142 1.75 -12.17 -14.69
CA LYS A 142 1.62 -12.93 -15.93
C LYS A 142 2.92 -13.53 -16.41
N ASP A 143 4.06 -12.93 -16.08
CA ASP A 143 5.36 -13.34 -16.58
C ASP A 143 5.98 -14.48 -15.77
N GLU A 144 5.32 -14.93 -14.71
CA GLU A 144 5.78 -16.02 -13.86
C GLU A 144 5.28 -17.40 -14.29
N ALA A 145 4.47 -17.44 -15.33
CA ALA A 145 3.99 -18.70 -15.88
C ALA A 145 5.00 -19.30 -16.86
#